data_b9d2b4f290b5767c46360df911089daa
#
_entry.id   b9d2b4f290b5767c46360df911089daa
#
_cell.length_a   1.000
_cell.length_b   1.000
_cell.length_c   1.000
_cell.angle_alpha   90.00
_cell.angle_beta   90.00
_cell.angle_gamma   90.00
#
_symmetry.space_group_name_H-M   'P 1'
#
loop_
_entity.id
_entity.type
_entity.pdbx_description
1 polymer ?
#
loop_
_entity_poly.entity_id
_entity_poly.type
_entity_poly.pdbx_seq_one_letter_code
_entity_poly.pdbx_strand_id
1 'polypeptide(L)'
;MKAFEIEPKLKPDMSNFLIHMTGRDAIKSILKGGRCKDEGLIRSQVPNGSKTDSFKHKIACFTETPIFALGAFVAISKRRADEKMEYGVGFGKTYMVESKVRPTIYLDNDLLGQLFAMSESTQSEDTDSLLNSLKALAHPLGETSSKQGFTWEREWRYVDETGFYFDHKAIEVICCPKEEQIELKLILGEHAEKIRFVDSWAQYKDYTRHIEHSDSKDKITERMAVYDQDEIEEFLKGYDEYIESLREYKAYLSSLQINVEAIEKHLQELVEWKQY
;
A
#
# COMPACT_ATOMS: atom_id res chain seq x y z
N MET A 1 27.93 6.61 -5.45
CA MET A 1 26.96 6.40 -6.58
C MET A 1 25.79 7.31 -6.29
N LYS A 2 25.44 8.25 -7.19
CA LYS A 2 24.24 9.07 -6.99
C LYS A 2 23.03 8.17 -7.26
N ALA A 3 22.10 8.11 -6.31
CA ALA A 3 20.81 7.45 -6.55
C ALA A 3 20.08 8.19 -7.68
N PHE A 4 19.48 7.44 -8.60
CA PHE A 4 18.60 8.03 -9.60
C PHE A 4 17.32 8.48 -8.88
N GLU A 5 17.07 9.77 -8.85
CA GLU A 5 15.74 10.28 -8.50
C GLU A 5 14.84 10.07 -9.71
N ILE A 6 13.93 9.10 -9.59
CA ILE A 6 12.88 8.87 -10.60
C ILE A 6 11.68 9.69 -10.15
N GLU A 7 11.24 10.64 -10.99
CA GLU A 7 10.01 11.38 -10.69
C GLU A 7 8.82 10.41 -10.50
N PRO A 8 7.97 10.63 -9.48
CA PRO A 8 6.84 9.73 -9.17
C PRO A 8 5.90 9.47 -10.36
N LYS A 9 5.72 10.45 -11.24
CA LYS A 9 4.91 10.31 -12.47
C LYS A 9 5.51 9.35 -13.51
N LEU A 10 6.81 9.05 -13.43
CA LEU A 10 7.46 8.06 -14.29
C LEU A 10 7.34 6.63 -13.73
N LYS A 11 6.94 6.49 -12.47
CA LYS A 11 6.65 5.21 -11.81
C LYS A 11 5.38 5.34 -10.95
N PRO A 12 4.20 5.42 -11.57
CA PRO A 12 2.94 5.62 -10.84
C PRO A 12 2.56 4.43 -9.94
N ASP A 13 3.24 3.30 -10.09
CA ASP A 13 3.08 2.11 -9.26
C ASP A 13 3.79 2.18 -7.90
N MET A 14 4.61 3.22 -7.68
CA MET A 14 5.31 3.41 -6.41
C MET A 14 4.53 4.34 -5.48
N SER A 15 4.41 3.94 -4.22
CA SER A 15 3.85 4.80 -3.17
C SER A 15 4.91 5.76 -2.62
N ASN A 16 4.51 7.00 -2.36
CA ASN A 16 5.29 7.96 -1.57
C ASN A 16 5.16 7.70 -0.06
N PHE A 17 4.30 6.75 0.33
CA PHE A 17 3.99 6.43 1.71
C PHE A 17 4.33 4.99 2.02
N LEU A 18 4.71 4.75 3.28
CA LEU A 18 4.73 3.44 3.90
C LEU A 18 3.61 3.37 4.92
N ILE A 19 2.75 2.37 4.80
CA ILE A 19 1.51 2.27 5.57
C ILE A 19 1.53 1.00 6.40
N HIS A 20 1.32 1.12 7.71
CA HIS A 20 1.04 0.00 8.59
C HIS A 20 -0.45 -0.30 8.57
N MET A 21 -0.84 -1.43 7.97
CA MET A 21 -2.22 -1.89 7.92
C MET A 21 -2.57 -2.68 9.18
N THR A 22 -3.78 -2.48 9.71
CA THR A 22 -4.20 -3.03 10.99
C THR A 22 -5.73 -3.16 11.09
N GLY A 23 -6.21 -3.69 12.21
CA GLY A 23 -7.63 -3.81 12.54
C GLY A 23 -8.19 -2.58 13.27
N ARG A 24 -9.51 -2.60 13.50
CA ARG A 24 -10.29 -1.51 14.07
C ARG A 24 -9.84 -1.11 15.49
N ASP A 25 -9.67 -2.08 16.36
CA ASP A 25 -9.31 -1.79 17.76
C ASP A 25 -7.82 -1.48 17.89
N ALA A 26 -7.00 -2.08 17.03
CA ALA A 26 -5.57 -1.87 17.02
C ALA A 26 -5.20 -0.45 16.58
N ILE A 27 -5.90 0.17 15.59
CA ILE A 27 -5.60 1.54 15.15
C ILE A 27 -5.72 2.54 16.30
N LYS A 28 -6.75 2.41 17.16
CA LYS A 28 -6.95 3.27 18.33
C LYS A 28 -5.85 3.08 19.36
N SER A 29 -5.44 1.83 19.58
CA SER A 29 -4.34 1.50 20.49
C SER A 29 -3.00 2.01 19.97
N ILE A 30 -2.77 1.97 18.66
CA ILE A 30 -1.58 2.50 17.99
C ILE A 30 -1.48 4.01 18.19
N LEU A 31 -2.56 4.75 17.92
CA LEU A 31 -2.58 6.21 18.04
C LEU A 31 -2.44 6.70 19.47
N LYS A 32 -2.86 5.91 20.47
CA LYS A 32 -2.78 6.25 21.91
C LYS A 32 -1.61 5.57 22.62
N GLY A 33 -0.84 4.75 21.93
CA GLY A 33 0.13 3.84 22.52
C GLY A 33 1.49 4.45 22.84
N GLY A 34 1.71 5.72 22.51
CA GLY A 34 2.95 6.42 22.77
C GLY A 34 3.19 6.75 24.25
N ARG A 35 4.34 7.36 24.52
CA ARG A 35 4.76 7.77 25.87
C ARG A 35 4.12 9.08 26.33
N CYS A 36 3.55 9.83 25.38
CA CYS A 36 2.83 11.07 25.63
C CYS A 36 1.59 11.18 24.73
N LYS A 37 0.79 12.24 24.92
CA LYS A 37 -0.51 12.43 24.26
C LYS A 37 -0.43 12.47 22.73
N ASP A 38 0.64 13.06 22.20
CA ASP A 38 0.80 13.31 20.76
C ASP A 38 1.76 12.30 20.10
N GLU A 39 1.96 11.15 20.75
CA GLU A 39 2.83 10.08 20.29
C GLU A 39 2.05 8.76 20.15
N GLY A 40 2.29 8.05 19.06
CA GLY A 40 1.77 6.72 18.82
C GLY A 40 2.84 5.63 18.88
N LEU A 41 2.41 4.37 18.90
CA LEU A 41 3.29 3.20 18.90
C LEU A 41 2.71 2.07 18.06
N ILE A 42 3.43 1.69 17.01
CA ILE A 42 3.22 0.43 16.30
C ILE A 42 4.10 -0.63 16.97
N ARG A 43 3.49 -1.54 17.71
CA ARG A 43 4.21 -2.59 18.46
C ARG A 43 4.85 -3.58 17.51
N SER A 44 6.12 -3.90 17.75
CA SER A 44 6.81 -4.97 17.06
C SER A 44 6.31 -6.34 17.51
N GLN A 45 6.18 -7.25 16.56
CA GLN A 45 5.74 -8.63 16.77
C GLN A 45 6.68 -9.60 16.07
N VAL A 46 6.75 -10.83 16.58
CA VAL A 46 7.40 -11.92 15.84
C VAL A 46 6.52 -12.26 14.63
N PRO A 47 7.09 -12.34 13.42
CA PRO A 47 6.31 -12.64 12.23
C PRO A 47 5.54 -13.94 12.35
N ASN A 48 4.26 -13.92 12.02
CA ASN A 48 3.42 -15.12 12.00
C ASN A 48 3.96 -16.11 10.95
N GLY A 49 4.15 -17.37 11.37
CA GLY A 49 4.62 -18.45 10.50
C GLY A 49 6.09 -18.83 10.65
N SER A 50 6.87 -18.10 11.44
CA SER A 50 8.20 -18.54 11.85
C SER A 50 8.06 -19.71 12.85
N LYS A 51 7.97 -20.93 12.33
CA LYS A 51 7.87 -22.17 13.14
C LYS A 51 9.20 -22.58 13.76
N THR A 52 10.25 -21.81 13.55
CA THR A 52 11.58 -22.11 14.07
C THR A 52 11.98 -21.08 15.11
N ASP A 53 12.52 -21.53 16.24
CA ASP A 53 13.14 -20.72 17.30
C ASP A 53 14.24 -19.77 16.78
N SER A 54 14.62 -19.91 15.52
CA SER A 54 15.63 -19.13 14.82
C SER A 54 15.23 -17.69 14.50
N PHE A 55 13.92 -17.34 14.51
CA PHE A 55 13.47 -15.99 14.21
C PHE A 55 13.13 -15.25 15.51
N LYS A 56 14.16 -14.68 16.14
CA LYS A 56 14.03 -14.02 17.46
C LYS A 56 13.69 -12.53 17.38
N HIS A 57 13.73 -11.95 16.15
CA HIS A 57 13.56 -10.51 16.01
C HIS A 57 12.09 -10.12 15.93
N LYS A 58 11.72 -9.11 16.73
CA LYS A 58 10.43 -8.46 16.59
C LYS A 58 10.52 -7.35 15.57
N ILE A 59 9.49 -7.26 14.74
CA ILE A 59 9.41 -6.30 13.64
C ILE A 59 8.07 -5.58 13.63
N ALA A 60 8.07 -4.32 13.21
CA ALA A 60 6.87 -3.63 12.77
C ALA A 60 6.89 -3.57 11.24
N CYS A 61 5.80 -4.02 10.61
CA CYS A 61 5.70 -4.16 9.15
C CYS A 61 4.90 -3.00 8.55
N PHE A 62 5.34 -2.57 7.38
CA PHE A 62 4.68 -1.53 6.57
C PHE A 62 4.58 -2.02 5.13
N THR A 63 3.60 -1.54 4.40
CA THR A 63 3.48 -1.80 2.97
C THR A 63 3.75 -0.54 2.16
N GLU A 64 4.40 -0.70 1.02
CA GLU A 64 4.57 0.33 -0.02
C GLU A 64 3.45 0.25 -1.07
N THR A 65 2.40 -0.49 -0.80
CA THR A 65 1.26 -0.59 -1.72
C THR A 65 0.66 0.80 -1.96
N PRO A 66 0.46 1.22 -3.22
CA PRO A 66 -0.20 2.48 -3.53
C PRO A 66 -1.57 2.60 -2.87
N ILE A 67 -1.95 3.80 -2.45
CA ILE A 67 -3.19 4.05 -1.68
C ILE A 67 -4.42 3.47 -2.41
N PHE A 68 -4.51 3.65 -3.72
CA PHE A 68 -5.60 3.14 -4.54
C PHE A 68 -5.67 1.60 -4.60
N ALA A 69 -4.57 0.91 -4.34
CA ALA A 69 -4.47 -0.56 -4.35
C ALA A 69 -4.55 -1.20 -2.95
N LEU A 70 -4.65 -0.42 -1.89
CA LEU A 70 -4.74 -0.93 -0.51
C LEU A 70 -5.96 -1.82 -0.28
N GLY A 71 -7.06 -1.60 -1.00
CA GLY A 71 -8.22 -2.48 -0.95
C GLY A 71 -7.92 -3.90 -1.43
N ALA A 72 -7.01 -4.08 -2.40
CA ALA A 72 -6.52 -5.40 -2.79
C ALA A 72 -5.74 -6.05 -1.63
N PHE A 73 -4.90 -5.30 -0.93
CA PHE A 73 -4.21 -5.75 0.27
C PHE A 73 -5.20 -6.24 1.33
N VAL A 74 -6.24 -5.45 1.60
CA VAL A 74 -7.33 -5.82 2.52
C VAL A 74 -8.03 -7.11 2.08
N ALA A 75 -8.37 -7.25 0.80
CA ALA A 75 -9.07 -8.43 0.28
C ALA A 75 -8.24 -9.71 0.41
N ILE A 76 -6.92 -9.62 0.25
CA ILE A 76 -6.01 -10.76 0.37
C ILE A 76 -5.71 -11.08 1.84
N SER A 77 -5.50 -10.05 2.68
CA SER A 77 -5.21 -10.23 4.10
C SER A 77 -6.38 -10.86 4.87
N LYS A 78 -7.63 -10.65 4.44
CA LYS A 78 -8.82 -11.35 4.97
C LYS A 78 -8.70 -12.88 4.98
N ARG A 79 -7.87 -13.44 4.11
CA ARG A 79 -7.63 -14.89 4.06
C ARG A 79 -6.62 -15.37 5.09
N ARG A 80 -5.90 -14.46 5.75
CA ARG A 80 -4.79 -14.76 6.66
C ARG A 80 -5.04 -14.32 8.10
N ALA A 81 -5.89 -13.32 8.31
CA ALA A 81 -6.21 -12.77 9.62
C ALA A 81 -7.71 -12.87 9.88
N ASP A 82 -8.10 -13.18 11.11
CA ASP A 82 -9.49 -13.22 11.55
C ASP A 82 -10.12 -11.81 11.52
N GLU A 83 -9.30 -10.76 11.56
CA GLU A 83 -9.71 -9.38 11.56
C GLU A 83 -9.46 -8.71 10.20
N LYS A 84 -10.41 -7.87 9.77
CA LYS A 84 -10.25 -7.06 8.56
C LYS A 84 -9.22 -5.97 8.77
N MET A 85 -8.13 -6.00 8.01
CA MET A 85 -7.10 -4.96 8.01
C MET A 85 -7.52 -3.76 7.15
N GLU A 86 -8.62 -3.11 7.51
CA GLU A 86 -9.19 -1.96 6.77
C GLU A 86 -8.64 -0.61 7.25
N TYR A 87 -7.86 -0.62 8.33
CA TYR A 87 -7.28 0.57 8.95
C TYR A 87 -5.78 0.62 8.68
N GLY A 88 -5.24 1.83 8.70
CA GLY A 88 -3.80 1.99 8.53
C GLY A 88 -3.30 3.35 8.93
N VAL A 89 -2.04 3.39 9.36
CA VAL A 89 -1.28 4.61 9.63
C VAL A 89 -0.15 4.71 8.62
N GLY A 90 -0.10 5.81 7.87
CA GLY A 90 0.85 6.03 6.79
C GLY A 90 1.75 7.24 7.03
N PHE A 91 3.00 7.07 6.65
CA PHE A 91 4.08 8.05 6.82
C PHE A 91 4.79 8.28 5.51
N GLY A 92 5.35 9.47 5.32
CA GLY A 92 6.19 9.78 4.16
C GLY A 92 7.43 8.88 4.11
N LYS A 93 7.75 8.38 2.92
CA LYS A 93 8.85 7.41 2.73
C LYS A 93 10.20 7.96 3.22
N THR A 94 10.49 9.24 3.00
CA THR A 94 11.73 9.88 3.47
C THR A 94 11.86 9.78 4.99
N TYR A 95 10.81 10.17 5.72
CA TYR A 95 10.77 10.05 7.18
C TYR A 95 11.02 8.61 7.65
N MET A 96 10.41 7.63 6.97
CA MET A 96 10.56 6.21 7.32
C MET A 96 11.98 5.69 7.08
N VAL A 97 12.62 6.10 5.98
CA VAL A 97 14.01 5.74 5.68
C VAL A 97 14.97 6.35 6.71
N GLU A 98 14.77 7.61 7.08
CA GLU A 98 15.54 8.28 8.14
C GLU A 98 15.34 7.59 9.50
N SER A 99 14.13 7.10 9.76
CA SER A 99 13.78 6.31 10.94
C SER A 99 14.25 4.84 10.89
N LYS A 100 15.11 4.48 9.96
CA LYS A 100 15.70 3.13 9.79
C LYS A 100 14.71 2.02 9.39
N VAL A 101 13.56 2.36 8.85
CA VAL A 101 12.68 1.39 8.18
C VAL A 101 13.33 0.98 6.86
N ARG A 102 13.38 -0.32 6.57
CA ARG A 102 14.09 -0.86 5.39
C ARG A 102 13.19 -1.80 4.59
N PRO A 103 13.38 -1.87 3.26
CA PRO A 103 12.64 -2.81 2.43
C PRO A 103 12.99 -4.25 2.81
N THR A 104 12.01 -5.12 2.71
CA THR A 104 12.17 -6.57 2.91
C THR A 104 12.94 -7.18 1.75
N ILE A 105 13.82 -8.12 2.05
CA ILE A 105 14.61 -8.88 1.08
C ILE A 105 13.88 -10.20 0.87
N TYR A 106 13.31 -10.39 -0.33
CA TYR A 106 12.64 -11.64 -0.68
C TYR A 106 13.66 -12.64 -1.21
N LEU A 107 13.80 -13.75 -0.52
CA LEU A 107 14.73 -14.83 -0.84
C LEU A 107 13.99 -16.12 -1.16
N ASP A 108 14.51 -16.90 -2.09
CA ASP A 108 14.07 -18.29 -2.24
C ASP A 108 14.42 -19.14 -1.00
N ASN A 109 13.83 -20.32 -0.92
CA ASN A 109 14.01 -21.18 0.25
C ASN A 109 15.46 -21.64 0.46
N ASP A 110 16.23 -21.80 -0.63
CA ASP A 110 17.62 -22.25 -0.55
C ASP A 110 18.53 -21.16 0.01
N LEU A 111 18.42 -19.93 -0.52
CA LEU A 111 19.15 -18.77 -0.03
C LEU A 111 18.75 -18.42 1.41
N LEU A 112 17.46 -18.52 1.71
CA LEU A 112 16.98 -18.28 3.08
C LEU A 112 17.55 -19.31 4.04
N GLY A 113 17.57 -20.60 3.68
CA GLY A 113 18.17 -21.68 4.46
C GLY A 113 19.66 -21.48 4.68
N GLN A 114 20.41 -21.06 3.65
CA GLN A 114 21.83 -20.73 3.76
C GLN A 114 22.07 -19.56 4.72
N LEU A 115 21.28 -18.49 4.64
CA LEU A 115 21.39 -17.34 5.54
C LEU A 115 21.21 -17.77 7.01
N PHE A 116 20.23 -18.63 7.31
CA PHE A 116 20.01 -19.14 8.66
C PHE A 116 21.16 -20.02 9.12
N ALA A 117 21.63 -20.96 8.28
CA ALA A 117 22.74 -21.85 8.61
C ALA A 117 24.06 -21.09 8.88
N MET A 118 24.34 -20.06 8.08
CA MET A 118 25.51 -19.20 8.30
C MET A 118 25.44 -18.47 9.65
N SER A 119 24.29 -17.97 10.02
CA SER A 119 24.10 -17.29 11.30
C SER A 119 24.26 -18.23 12.51
N GLU A 120 23.89 -19.50 12.39
CA GLU A 120 24.08 -20.49 13.46
C GLU A 120 25.54 -20.95 13.61
N SER A 121 26.32 -20.88 12.54
CA SER A 121 27.71 -21.36 12.50
C SER A 121 28.76 -20.30 12.76
N THR A 122 28.38 -19.01 12.76
CA THR A 122 29.35 -17.91 12.92
C THR A 122 29.84 -17.78 14.37
N GLN A 123 31.14 -17.49 14.52
CA GLN A 123 31.78 -17.24 15.83
C GLN A 123 32.16 -15.76 16.00
N SER A 124 31.98 -14.94 14.98
CA SER A 124 32.31 -13.52 15.00
C SER A 124 31.08 -12.70 15.41
N GLU A 125 31.19 -11.89 16.48
CA GLU A 125 30.12 -11.01 16.96
C GLU A 125 29.65 -10.03 15.88
N ASP A 126 30.56 -9.41 15.14
CA ASP A 126 30.24 -8.47 14.06
C ASP A 126 29.50 -9.15 12.93
N THR A 127 29.92 -10.35 12.55
CA THR A 127 29.28 -11.15 11.50
C THR A 127 27.90 -11.63 11.97
N ASP A 128 27.77 -12.05 13.23
CA ASP A 128 26.47 -12.47 13.80
C ASP A 128 25.48 -11.29 13.83
N SER A 129 25.92 -10.11 14.25
CA SER A 129 25.10 -8.90 14.25
C SER A 129 24.59 -8.56 12.84
N LEU A 130 25.45 -8.64 11.80
CA LEU A 130 25.06 -8.40 10.42
C LEU A 130 24.08 -9.45 9.92
N LEU A 131 24.36 -10.73 10.15
CA LEU A 131 23.48 -11.83 9.73
C LEU A 131 22.13 -11.77 10.42
N ASN A 132 22.08 -11.42 11.70
CA ASN A 132 20.84 -11.22 12.43
C ASN A 132 20.02 -10.06 11.86
N SER A 133 20.66 -8.96 11.50
CA SER A 133 20.01 -7.83 10.83
C SER A 133 19.43 -8.24 9.46
N LEU A 134 20.17 -9.01 8.68
CA LEU A 134 19.71 -9.54 7.39
C LEU A 134 18.54 -10.51 7.57
N LYS A 135 18.61 -11.40 8.55
CA LYS A 135 17.49 -12.32 8.87
C LYS A 135 16.23 -11.57 9.22
N ALA A 136 16.32 -10.49 10.00
CA ALA A 136 15.17 -9.68 10.36
C ALA A 136 14.49 -9.04 9.13
N LEU A 137 15.27 -8.72 8.09
CA LEU A 137 14.78 -8.16 6.84
C LEU A 137 14.43 -9.21 5.79
N ALA A 138 14.87 -10.47 5.94
CA ALA A 138 14.62 -11.53 4.98
C ALA A 138 13.18 -12.06 5.10
N HIS A 139 12.57 -12.38 3.95
CA HIS A 139 11.26 -13.00 3.85
C HIS A 139 11.28 -14.05 2.75
N PRO A 140 10.57 -15.19 2.91
CA PRO A 140 10.41 -16.15 1.82
C PRO A 140 9.79 -15.47 0.59
N LEU A 141 10.32 -15.79 -0.59
CA LEU A 141 9.74 -15.34 -1.86
C LEU A 141 8.32 -15.90 -2.05
N GLY A 142 8.04 -17.04 -1.44
CA GLY A 142 6.79 -17.78 -1.59
C GLY A 142 6.81 -18.71 -2.80
N GLU A 143 5.75 -19.50 -2.95
CA GLU A 143 5.65 -20.42 -4.08
C GLU A 143 5.49 -19.64 -5.38
N THR A 144 6.39 -19.86 -6.32
CA THR A 144 6.42 -19.22 -7.64
C THR A 144 5.25 -19.62 -8.55
N SER A 145 4.51 -20.68 -8.18
CA SER A 145 3.28 -21.10 -8.85
C SER A 145 2.12 -20.09 -8.65
N SER A 146 2.14 -19.32 -7.56
CA SER A 146 1.26 -18.18 -7.39
C SER A 146 1.95 -16.94 -7.94
N LYS A 147 1.47 -16.40 -8.99
CA LYS A 147 1.98 -15.36 -9.90
C LYS A 147 2.93 -14.29 -9.35
N GLN A 148 2.99 -14.03 -8.05
CA GLN A 148 3.84 -12.99 -7.45
C GLN A 148 4.47 -13.37 -6.10
N GLY A 149 4.18 -14.56 -5.53
CA GLY A 149 4.65 -14.90 -4.19
C GLY A 149 4.24 -13.85 -3.16
N PHE A 150 5.14 -13.50 -2.23
CA PHE A 150 4.91 -12.44 -1.24
C PHE A 150 5.36 -11.04 -1.69
N THR A 151 6.00 -10.92 -2.85
CA THR A 151 6.54 -9.64 -3.34
C THR A 151 5.49 -8.56 -3.59
N TRP A 152 4.22 -8.97 -3.80
CA TRP A 152 3.09 -8.04 -3.96
C TRP A 152 2.82 -7.20 -2.71
N GLU A 153 3.22 -7.68 -1.51
CA GLU A 153 3.05 -6.95 -0.25
C GLU A 153 3.95 -5.72 -0.18
N ARG A 154 5.06 -5.71 -0.94
CA ARG A 154 6.06 -4.62 -0.93
C ARG A 154 6.40 -4.22 0.50
N GLU A 155 6.71 -5.23 1.30
CA GLU A 155 6.89 -5.07 2.74
C GLU A 155 8.15 -4.29 3.08
N TRP A 156 8.04 -3.41 4.05
CA TRP A 156 9.12 -2.72 4.71
C TRP A 156 9.08 -3.03 6.20
N ARG A 157 10.23 -3.11 6.85
CA ARG A 157 10.36 -3.52 8.25
C ARG A 157 11.14 -2.51 9.07
N TYR A 158 10.64 -2.29 10.29
CA TYR A 158 11.36 -1.69 11.39
C TYR A 158 11.71 -2.79 12.39
N VAL A 159 13.00 -2.95 12.70
CA VAL A 159 13.49 -4.00 13.60
C VAL A 159 13.77 -3.38 14.95
N ASP A 160 12.96 -3.69 15.95
CA ASP A 160 13.07 -3.20 17.33
C ASP A 160 12.23 -4.07 18.25
N GLU A 161 12.68 -4.30 19.47
CA GLU A 161 12.01 -5.17 20.46
C GLU A 161 10.67 -4.59 20.97
N THR A 162 10.52 -3.29 20.99
CA THR A 162 9.33 -2.60 21.51
C THR A 162 8.36 -2.26 20.37
N GLY A 163 8.86 -1.59 19.35
CA GLY A 163 8.10 -1.13 18.21
C GLY A 163 8.50 0.25 17.72
N PHE A 164 7.77 0.73 16.73
CA PHE A 164 7.99 2.00 16.07
C PHE A 164 7.19 3.10 16.77
N TYR A 165 7.89 3.94 17.53
CA TYR A 165 7.33 5.18 18.10
C TYR A 165 7.31 6.28 17.05
N PHE A 166 6.26 7.06 17.01
CA PHE A 166 6.11 8.17 16.09
C PHE A 166 5.29 9.32 16.69
N ASP A 167 5.67 10.55 16.37
CA ASP A 167 4.89 11.74 16.69
C ASP A 167 3.68 11.84 15.74
N HIS A 168 2.52 12.26 16.21
CA HIS A 168 1.32 12.41 15.40
C HIS A 168 1.53 13.38 14.22
N LYS A 169 2.43 14.37 14.36
CA LYS A 169 2.78 15.28 13.25
C LYS A 169 3.48 14.59 12.08
N ALA A 170 4.05 13.38 12.26
CA ALA A 170 4.68 12.62 11.21
C ALA A 170 3.68 11.78 10.38
N ILE A 171 2.43 11.66 10.85
CA ILE A 171 1.38 10.96 10.14
C ILE A 171 0.96 11.80 8.92
N GLU A 172 0.98 11.20 7.74
CA GLU A 172 0.50 11.83 6.52
C GLU A 172 -0.82 11.24 6.02
N VAL A 173 -1.06 9.95 6.31
CA VAL A 173 -2.24 9.22 5.84
C VAL A 173 -2.84 8.39 6.97
N ILE A 174 -4.16 8.44 7.11
CA ILE A 174 -4.94 7.48 7.90
C ILE A 174 -5.91 6.76 6.95
N CYS A 175 -5.82 5.45 6.90
CA CYS A 175 -6.81 4.61 6.23
C CYS A 175 -7.85 4.17 7.23
N CYS A 176 -9.12 4.41 6.93
CA CYS A 176 -10.26 3.93 7.72
C CYS A 176 -11.57 4.11 6.95
N PRO A 177 -12.64 3.36 7.30
CA PRO A 177 -13.98 3.61 6.79
C PRO A 177 -14.42 5.05 7.06
N LYS A 178 -15.17 5.62 6.11
CA LYS A 178 -15.59 7.03 6.15
C LYS A 178 -16.37 7.38 7.43
N GLU A 179 -17.18 6.46 7.89
CA GLU A 179 -18.04 6.62 9.08
C GLU A 179 -17.25 6.75 10.38
N GLU A 180 -16.01 6.22 10.42
CA GLU A 180 -15.17 6.20 11.62
C GLU A 180 -14.09 7.29 11.63
N GLN A 181 -13.97 8.07 10.56
CA GLN A 181 -12.98 9.15 10.47
C GLN A 181 -13.10 10.17 11.60
N ILE A 182 -14.33 10.48 12.04
CA ILE A 182 -14.59 11.47 13.09
C ILE A 182 -13.93 11.02 14.40
N GLU A 183 -14.07 9.76 14.77
CA GLU A 183 -13.49 9.23 16.01
C GLU A 183 -11.95 9.31 16.00
N LEU A 184 -11.31 8.96 14.87
CA LEU A 184 -9.86 9.03 14.74
C LEU A 184 -9.36 10.49 14.71
N LYS A 185 -10.11 11.41 14.10
CA LYS A 185 -9.81 12.85 14.14
C LYS A 185 -9.86 13.40 15.56
N LEU A 186 -10.79 12.95 16.39
CA LEU A 186 -10.86 13.34 17.80
C LEU A 186 -9.65 12.85 18.61
N ILE A 187 -9.12 11.66 18.30
CA ILE A 187 -7.89 11.15 18.94
C ILE A 187 -6.68 11.98 18.54
N LEU A 188 -6.59 12.36 17.27
CA LEU A 188 -5.45 13.08 16.69
C LEU A 188 -5.48 14.59 17.00
N GLY A 189 -6.64 15.12 17.38
CA GLY A 189 -6.80 16.54 17.72
C GLY A 189 -6.42 17.47 16.56
N GLU A 190 -5.62 18.49 16.86
CA GLU A 190 -5.16 19.49 15.87
C GLU A 190 -4.31 18.89 14.73
N HIS A 191 -3.66 17.75 14.96
CA HIS A 191 -2.86 17.08 13.92
C HIS A 191 -3.73 16.56 12.78
N ALA A 192 -5.01 16.26 13.03
CA ALA A 192 -5.93 15.71 12.05
C ALA A 192 -6.13 16.60 10.81
N GLU A 193 -5.95 17.93 10.94
CA GLU A 193 -6.13 18.89 9.83
C GLU A 193 -5.12 18.69 8.70
N LYS A 194 -3.91 18.18 9.02
CA LYS A 194 -2.83 17.96 8.07
C LYS A 194 -2.80 16.53 7.53
N ILE A 195 -3.59 15.64 8.10
CA ILE A 195 -3.59 14.22 7.77
C ILE A 195 -4.64 13.95 6.68
N ARG A 196 -4.25 13.21 5.66
CA ARG A 196 -5.16 12.72 4.62
C ARG A 196 -5.90 11.47 5.13
N PHE A 197 -7.21 11.58 5.28
CA PHE A 197 -8.08 10.44 5.60
C PHE A 197 -8.57 9.78 4.31
N VAL A 198 -8.39 8.46 4.21
CA VAL A 198 -8.67 7.69 3.01
C VAL A 198 -9.53 6.48 3.36
N ASP A 199 -10.66 6.31 2.70
CA ASP A 199 -11.38 5.04 2.68
C ASP A 199 -10.79 4.16 1.58
N SER A 200 -9.80 3.35 1.95
CA SER A 200 -9.07 2.50 1.01
C SER A 200 -9.95 1.45 0.32
N TRP A 201 -11.04 1.03 0.98
CA TRP A 201 -11.97 0.05 0.40
C TRP A 201 -12.88 0.67 -0.64
N ALA A 202 -13.41 1.87 -0.39
CA ALA A 202 -14.20 2.61 -1.38
C ALA A 202 -13.35 2.93 -2.62
N GLN A 203 -12.13 3.44 -2.42
CA GLN A 203 -11.21 3.73 -3.53
C GLN A 203 -10.84 2.48 -4.33
N TYR A 204 -10.67 1.33 -3.67
CA TYR A 204 -10.40 0.08 -4.37
C TYR A 204 -11.59 -0.38 -5.23
N LYS A 205 -12.82 -0.22 -4.74
CA LYS A 205 -14.01 -0.53 -5.56
C LYS A 205 -14.09 0.35 -6.80
N ASP A 206 -13.78 1.63 -6.66
CA ASP A 206 -13.76 2.53 -7.81
C ASP A 206 -12.61 2.17 -8.75
N TYR A 207 -11.43 1.88 -8.22
CA TYR A 207 -10.28 1.44 -9.01
C TYR A 207 -10.51 0.10 -9.71
N THR A 208 -11.15 -0.90 -9.07
CA THR A 208 -11.45 -2.18 -9.73
C THR A 208 -12.44 -2.03 -10.86
N ARG A 209 -13.40 -1.12 -10.76
CA ARG A 209 -14.27 -0.77 -11.89
C ARG A 209 -13.46 -0.19 -13.05
N HIS A 210 -12.49 0.67 -12.77
CA HIS A 210 -11.60 1.21 -13.79
C HIS A 210 -10.64 0.16 -14.34
N ILE A 211 -10.13 -0.78 -13.52
CA ILE A 211 -9.30 -1.88 -14.02
C ILE A 211 -10.10 -2.88 -14.83
N GLU A 212 -11.32 -3.20 -14.44
CA GLU A 212 -12.19 -4.06 -15.27
C GLU A 212 -12.40 -3.43 -16.64
N HIS A 213 -12.46 -2.12 -16.72
CA HIS A 213 -12.47 -1.37 -17.99
C HIS A 213 -11.08 -1.26 -18.63
N SER A 214 -10.00 -1.08 -17.84
CA SER A 214 -8.61 -1.02 -18.30
C SER A 214 -8.03 -2.40 -18.65
N ASP A 215 -8.39 -3.46 -17.95
CA ASP A 215 -8.03 -4.84 -18.33
C ASP A 215 -8.66 -5.23 -19.68
N SER A 216 -9.82 -4.68 -19.99
CA SER A 216 -10.31 -4.71 -21.37
C SER A 216 -9.40 -3.90 -22.29
N LYS A 217 -8.83 -2.80 -21.83
CA LYS A 217 -7.95 -1.90 -22.59
C LYS A 217 -6.58 -2.52 -22.85
N ASP A 218 -5.91 -3.09 -21.85
CA ASP A 218 -4.62 -3.78 -22.00
C ASP A 218 -4.76 -5.10 -22.74
N LYS A 219 -5.85 -5.83 -22.51
CA LYS A 219 -6.22 -7.00 -23.31
C LYS A 219 -6.61 -6.63 -24.74
N ILE A 220 -7.16 -5.45 -24.95
CA ILE A 220 -7.43 -4.91 -26.29
C ILE A 220 -6.14 -4.51 -26.97
N THR A 221 -5.20 -3.86 -26.29
CA THR A 221 -3.91 -3.47 -26.89
C THR A 221 -3.07 -4.69 -27.26
N GLU A 222 -3.05 -5.74 -26.43
CA GLU A 222 -2.43 -7.03 -26.76
C GLU A 222 -3.21 -7.86 -27.80
N ARG A 223 -4.53 -7.67 -27.90
CA ARG A 223 -5.43 -8.41 -28.80
C ARG A 223 -5.87 -7.63 -30.02
N MET A 224 -5.58 -6.32 -30.12
CA MET A 224 -5.95 -5.51 -31.29
C MET A 224 -5.44 -6.06 -32.63
N ALA A 225 -4.49 -6.99 -32.61
CA ALA A 225 -4.10 -7.77 -33.77
C ALA A 225 -5.06 -8.94 -34.12
N VAL A 226 -6.11 -9.17 -33.29
CA VAL A 226 -6.96 -10.37 -33.35
C VAL A 226 -8.46 -10.07 -33.31
N TYR A 227 -8.89 -8.81 -33.01
CA TYR A 227 -10.31 -8.49 -32.94
C TYR A 227 -10.93 -8.14 -34.26
N ASP A 228 -12.13 -8.64 -34.47
CA ASP A 228 -13.02 -8.25 -35.56
C ASP A 228 -13.43 -6.77 -35.38
N GLN A 229 -13.63 -6.09 -36.51
CA GLN A 229 -13.95 -4.66 -36.54
C GLN A 229 -15.25 -4.34 -35.78
N ASP A 230 -16.21 -5.26 -35.80
CA ASP A 230 -17.49 -5.14 -35.11
C ASP A 230 -17.32 -5.12 -33.55
N GLU A 231 -16.40 -5.90 -33.00
CA GLU A 231 -16.10 -5.91 -31.56
C GLU A 231 -15.42 -4.61 -31.10
N ILE A 232 -14.61 -4.01 -31.96
CA ILE A 232 -13.97 -2.70 -31.72
C ILE A 232 -15.02 -1.59 -31.71
N GLU A 233 -15.99 -1.62 -32.63
CA GLU A 233 -17.08 -0.64 -32.69
C GLU A 233 -18.00 -0.71 -31.45
N GLU A 234 -18.33 -1.91 -30.97
CA GLU A 234 -19.12 -2.08 -29.75
C GLU A 234 -18.40 -1.55 -28.53
N PHE A 235 -17.11 -1.79 -28.43
CA PHE A 235 -16.27 -1.24 -27.36
C PHE A 235 -16.20 0.29 -27.38
N LEU A 236 -15.98 0.88 -28.54
CA LEU A 236 -15.92 2.34 -28.72
C LEU A 236 -17.28 3.00 -28.37
N LYS A 237 -18.37 2.32 -28.65
CA LYS A 237 -19.70 2.78 -28.26
C LYS A 237 -19.88 2.81 -26.75
N GLY A 238 -19.49 1.76 -26.04
CA GLY A 238 -19.53 1.73 -24.56
C GLY A 238 -18.64 2.80 -23.93
N TYR A 239 -17.53 3.12 -24.57
CA TYR A 239 -16.62 4.19 -24.14
C TYR A 239 -17.26 5.58 -24.33
N ASP A 240 -17.98 5.80 -25.41
CA ASP A 240 -18.74 7.03 -25.66
C ASP A 240 -19.88 7.23 -24.65
N GLU A 241 -20.61 6.17 -24.32
CA GLU A 241 -21.64 6.18 -23.29
C GLU A 241 -21.07 6.55 -21.91
N TYR A 242 -19.88 6.07 -21.59
CA TYR A 242 -19.19 6.42 -20.36
C TYR A 242 -18.77 7.90 -20.32
N ILE A 243 -18.21 8.42 -21.39
CA ILE A 243 -17.86 9.85 -21.51
C ILE A 243 -19.10 10.71 -21.32
N GLU A 244 -20.22 10.33 -21.93
CA GLU A 244 -21.47 11.11 -21.83
C GLU A 244 -22.04 11.08 -20.40
N SER A 245 -22.01 9.93 -19.72
CA SER A 245 -22.43 9.83 -18.31
C SER A 245 -21.56 10.70 -17.39
N LEU A 246 -20.26 10.83 -17.65
CA LEU A 246 -19.38 11.75 -16.90
C LEU A 246 -19.70 13.22 -17.18
N ARG A 247 -20.10 13.56 -18.40
CA ARG A 247 -20.53 14.93 -18.74
C ARG A 247 -21.83 15.31 -18.01
N GLU A 248 -22.79 14.39 -17.98
CA GLU A 248 -24.03 14.59 -17.23
C GLU A 248 -23.77 14.75 -15.73
N TYR A 249 -22.90 13.91 -15.17
CA TYR A 249 -22.50 14.00 -13.76
C TYR A 249 -21.79 15.31 -13.45
N LYS A 250 -20.87 15.74 -14.31
CA LYS A 250 -20.23 17.05 -14.20
C LYS A 250 -21.26 18.18 -14.22
N ALA A 251 -22.21 18.16 -15.15
CA ALA A 251 -23.27 19.16 -15.24
C ALA A 251 -24.11 19.20 -13.97
N TYR A 252 -24.46 18.04 -13.42
CA TYR A 252 -25.18 17.92 -12.14
C TYR A 252 -24.39 18.53 -10.99
N LEU A 253 -23.10 18.18 -10.82
CA LEU A 253 -22.24 18.72 -9.76
C LEU A 253 -22.06 20.24 -9.91
N SER A 254 -21.91 20.75 -11.13
CA SER A 254 -21.81 22.19 -11.40
C SER A 254 -23.09 22.92 -10.99
N SER A 255 -24.27 22.29 -11.18
CA SER A 255 -25.55 22.86 -10.74
C SER A 255 -25.64 22.99 -9.21
N LEU A 256 -24.86 22.18 -8.48
CA LEU A 256 -24.74 22.22 -7.02
C LEU A 256 -23.61 23.16 -6.54
N GLN A 257 -22.98 23.93 -7.42
CA GLN A 257 -21.82 24.78 -7.14
C GLN A 257 -20.60 24.02 -6.56
N ILE A 258 -20.45 22.75 -6.91
CA ILE A 258 -19.31 21.93 -6.51
C ILE A 258 -18.17 22.11 -7.52
N ASN A 259 -16.94 22.19 -7.04
CA ASN A 259 -15.76 22.26 -7.91
C ASN A 259 -15.61 20.97 -8.74
N VAL A 260 -15.60 21.10 -10.04
CA VAL A 260 -15.56 19.99 -11.01
C VAL A 260 -14.25 19.90 -11.78
N GLU A 261 -13.22 20.66 -11.39
CA GLU A 261 -11.92 20.76 -12.09
C GLU A 261 -11.28 19.38 -12.33
N ALA A 262 -11.36 18.49 -11.33
CA ALA A 262 -10.82 17.13 -11.45
C ALA A 262 -11.57 16.30 -12.51
N ILE A 263 -12.88 16.49 -12.63
CA ILE A 263 -13.72 15.80 -13.64
C ILE A 263 -13.44 16.38 -15.03
N GLU A 264 -13.23 17.68 -15.14
CA GLU A 264 -12.86 18.33 -16.41
C GLU A 264 -11.55 17.81 -16.95
N LYS A 265 -10.53 17.75 -16.10
CA LYS A 265 -9.22 17.20 -16.45
C LYS A 265 -9.32 15.76 -16.91
N HIS A 266 -10.06 14.93 -16.19
CA HIS A 266 -10.25 13.52 -16.54
C HIS A 266 -10.99 13.36 -17.87
N LEU A 267 -12.05 14.14 -18.11
CA LEU A 267 -12.76 14.15 -19.37
C LEU A 267 -11.84 14.54 -20.55
N GLN A 268 -10.97 15.53 -20.35
CA GLN A 268 -10.02 15.95 -21.38
C GLN A 268 -9.04 14.83 -21.72
N GLU A 269 -8.48 14.16 -20.72
CA GLU A 269 -7.59 13.01 -20.88
C GLU A 269 -8.27 11.86 -21.66
N LEU A 270 -9.55 11.57 -21.36
CA LEU A 270 -10.32 10.54 -22.03
C LEU A 270 -10.59 10.86 -23.52
N VAL A 271 -10.91 12.13 -23.82
CA VAL A 271 -11.16 12.58 -25.20
C VAL A 271 -9.88 12.60 -26.03
N GLU A 272 -8.76 13.05 -25.47
CA GLU A 272 -7.46 13.04 -26.13
C GLU A 272 -7.02 11.61 -26.46
N TRP A 273 -7.26 10.67 -25.55
CA TRP A 273 -6.92 9.28 -25.76
C TRP A 273 -7.68 8.63 -26.94
N LYS A 274 -8.94 9.04 -27.19
CA LYS A 274 -9.74 8.52 -28.31
C LYS A 274 -9.20 8.94 -29.69
N GLN A 275 -8.33 9.98 -29.74
CA GLN A 275 -7.77 10.50 -30.98
C GLN A 275 -6.50 9.76 -31.44
N TYR A 276 -5.97 8.85 -30.64
CA TYR A 276 -4.83 7.99 -30.93
C TYR A 276 -5.28 6.54 -31.18
#